data_ef36a9d10457e8f57a2445640e014754
#
_entry.id   ef36a9d10457e8f57a2445640e014754
#
_cell.length_a   1.000
_cell.length_b   1.000
_cell.length_c   1.000
_cell.angle_alpha   90.00
_cell.angle_beta   90.00
_cell.angle_gamma   90.00
#
_symmetry.space_group_name_H-M   'P 1'
#
loop_
_entity.id
_entity.type
_entity.pdbx_description
1 polymer ?
#
loop_
_entity_poly.entity_id
_entity_poly.type
_entity_poly.pdbx_seq_one_letter_code
_entity_poly.pdbx_strand_id
1 'polypeptide(L)'
;MRLQDFLNTKIRYDARAIAADGDLARQIQSRLIDLGLLKPPVDGIFGPLSTAALHRFQTLMKCGEPGFLGAVTAKKLIEAKPGDIPKPPLMLKIMKDTVFKAKPLAASALPEAEKQSIPVGKEFEIIAFAPIRGHVRVALRSQSFKGSGVWYVFGAHAQVTLDGKLLYPKPNPPTVRLGVPYRSQMDNFYNPTGACNVTSLAMCLDFLRVPRRKRTGQFEDELYEYAIAKGYSRWDPNDLAKIVRDYGAQDYFTENALIDDVQDWLASGNPAVIHGYFTSFGHIVVVVGYDDEGFFVHDPYGEWFESGYDTNASGAYLHYSYRLIRRVCMPDGKFWVHFISR
;
A
#
# COMPACT_ATOMS: atom_id res chain seq x y z
N MET A 1 -23.12 -8.44 -40.53
CA MET A 1 -23.85 -7.14 -40.43
C MET A 1 -22.87 -6.00 -40.18
N ARG A 2 -23.29 -4.76 -40.44
CA ARG A 2 -22.53 -3.55 -40.16
C ARG A 2 -23.23 -2.74 -39.07
N LEU A 3 -22.51 -1.91 -38.35
CA LEU A 3 -23.08 -1.01 -37.35
C LEU A 3 -24.18 -0.11 -37.92
N GLN A 4 -24.04 0.32 -39.18
CA GLN A 4 -25.03 1.13 -39.89
C GLN A 4 -26.36 0.41 -40.09
N ASP A 5 -26.37 -0.92 -40.17
CA ASP A 5 -27.59 -1.72 -40.40
C ASP A 5 -28.55 -1.68 -39.20
N PHE A 6 -28.08 -1.24 -38.04
CA PHE A 6 -28.90 -1.04 -36.83
C PHE A 6 -29.64 0.31 -36.82
N LEU A 7 -29.15 1.28 -37.60
CA LEU A 7 -29.75 2.61 -37.61
C LEU A 7 -31.17 2.56 -38.16
N ASN A 8 -32.10 3.22 -37.47
CA ASN A 8 -33.50 3.31 -37.85
C ASN A 8 -34.23 1.95 -37.91
N THR A 9 -33.72 0.93 -37.23
CA THR A 9 -34.35 -0.40 -37.18
C THR A 9 -34.68 -0.78 -35.72
N LYS A 10 -35.42 -1.87 -35.55
CA LYS A 10 -35.72 -2.48 -34.24
C LYS A 10 -34.80 -3.67 -33.95
N ILE A 11 -33.78 -3.88 -34.78
CA ILE A 11 -32.83 -5.00 -34.61
C ILE A 11 -32.09 -4.85 -33.30
N ARG A 12 -31.94 -5.93 -32.56
CA ARG A 12 -31.20 -5.99 -31.28
C ARG A 12 -30.36 -7.26 -31.25
N TYR A 13 -29.06 -7.10 -30.97
CA TYR A 13 -28.13 -8.22 -30.84
C TYR A 13 -27.61 -8.26 -29.43
N ASP A 14 -27.79 -9.35 -28.74
CA ASP A 14 -27.08 -9.66 -27.50
C ASP A 14 -25.62 -10.05 -27.77
N ALA A 15 -24.87 -10.33 -26.76
CA ALA A 15 -23.46 -10.70 -26.89
C ALA A 15 -23.25 -12.00 -27.71
N ARG A 16 -24.20 -12.94 -27.69
CA ARG A 16 -24.15 -14.19 -28.47
C ARG A 16 -24.35 -13.91 -29.95
N ALA A 17 -25.36 -13.10 -30.28
CA ALA A 17 -25.63 -12.71 -31.65
C ALA A 17 -24.46 -11.92 -32.26
N ILE A 18 -23.82 -11.02 -31.48
CA ILE A 18 -22.62 -10.31 -31.91
C ILE A 18 -21.46 -11.29 -32.10
N ALA A 19 -21.26 -12.24 -31.20
CA ALA A 19 -20.19 -13.24 -31.30
C ALA A 19 -20.34 -14.17 -32.51
N ALA A 20 -21.55 -14.38 -32.99
CA ALA A 20 -21.84 -15.16 -34.20
C ALA A 20 -21.55 -14.39 -35.50
N ASP A 21 -21.31 -13.09 -35.44
CA ASP A 21 -21.00 -12.21 -36.58
C ASP A 21 -19.60 -11.54 -36.38
N GLY A 22 -18.56 -12.24 -36.83
CA GLY A 22 -17.17 -11.77 -36.64
C GLY A 22 -16.89 -10.43 -37.31
N ASP A 23 -17.57 -10.05 -38.39
CA ASP A 23 -17.37 -8.75 -39.04
C ASP A 23 -18.00 -7.63 -38.25
N LEU A 24 -19.18 -7.84 -37.65
CA LEU A 24 -19.77 -6.90 -36.71
C LEU A 24 -18.93 -6.80 -35.43
N ALA A 25 -18.43 -7.92 -34.90
CA ALA A 25 -17.56 -7.95 -33.75
C ALA A 25 -16.30 -7.09 -33.97
N ARG A 26 -15.63 -7.22 -35.13
CA ARG A 26 -14.44 -6.39 -35.50
C ARG A 26 -14.79 -4.91 -35.55
N GLN A 27 -15.93 -4.55 -36.12
CA GLN A 27 -16.34 -3.14 -36.18
C GLN A 27 -16.51 -2.54 -34.76
N ILE A 28 -17.22 -3.28 -33.89
CA ILE A 28 -17.42 -2.86 -32.49
C ILE A 28 -16.09 -2.76 -31.76
N GLN A 29 -15.23 -3.79 -31.87
CA GLN A 29 -13.90 -3.79 -31.24
C GLN A 29 -13.05 -2.61 -31.70
N SER A 30 -12.97 -2.36 -33.02
CA SER A 30 -12.24 -1.23 -33.59
C SER A 30 -12.72 0.09 -32.97
N ARG A 31 -14.04 0.31 -32.95
CA ARG A 31 -14.60 1.55 -32.38
C ARG A 31 -14.31 1.68 -30.88
N LEU A 32 -14.43 0.60 -30.12
CA LEU A 32 -14.14 0.61 -28.68
C LEU A 32 -12.65 0.86 -28.39
N ILE A 33 -11.75 0.38 -29.26
CA ILE A 33 -10.31 0.67 -29.19
C ILE A 33 -10.02 2.12 -29.49
N ASP A 34 -10.60 2.66 -30.60
CA ASP A 34 -10.49 4.07 -30.96
C ASP A 34 -10.95 4.99 -29.83
N LEU A 35 -11.98 4.59 -29.10
CA LEU A 35 -12.55 5.31 -27.97
C LEU A 35 -11.79 5.08 -26.65
N GLY A 36 -10.74 4.25 -26.64
CA GLY A 36 -9.93 3.95 -25.45
C GLY A 36 -10.62 3.06 -24.40
N LEU A 37 -11.67 2.34 -24.81
CA LEU A 37 -12.46 1.47 -23.91
C LEU A 37 -12.10 -0.01 -24.02
N LEU A 38 -11.38 -0.41 -25.04
CA LEU A 38 -10.86 -1.76 -25.25
C LEU A 38 -9.38 -1.69 -25.63
N LYS A 39 -8.62 -2.73 -25.31
CA LYS A 39 -7.23 -2.89 -25.76
C LYS A 39 -7.15 -3.76 -26.99
N PRO A 40 -6.23 -3.52 -27.95
CA PRO A 40 -5.97 -4.42 -29.08
C PRO A 40 -5.72 -5.86 -28.65
N PRO A 41 -5.93 -6.88 -29.52
CA PRO A 41 -6.20 -6.77 -30.97
C PRO A 41 -7.68 -6.64 -31.34
N VAL A 42 -7.94 -6.34 -32.62
CA VAL A 42 -9.24 -6.52 -33.28
C VAL A 42 -9.26 -7.93 -33.91
N ASP A 43 -9.77 -8.90 -33.20
CA ASP A 43 -9.73 -10.33 -33.59
C ASP A 43 -11.06 -10.87 -34.14
N GLY A 44 -12.15 -10.15 -33.94
CA GLY A 44 -13.51 -10.61 -34.31
C GLY A 44 -14.11 -11.59 -33.32
N ILE A 45 -13.43 -11.87 -32.19
CA ILE A 45 -13.93 -12.75 -31.13
C ILE A 45 -14.60 -11.89 -30.06
N PHE A 46 -15.93 -11.88 -30.04
CA PHE A 46 -16.71 -11.08 -29.09
C PHE A 46 -16.86 -11.82 -27.75
N GLY A 47 -15.75 -11.84 -26.97
CA GLY A 47 -15.66 -12.50 -25.67
C GLY A 47 -15.99 -11.56 -24.49
N PRO A 48 -15.71 -12.00 -23.24
CA PRO A 48 -16.01 -11.24 -22.02
C PRO A 48 -15.43 -9.82 -21.99
N LEU A 49 -14.21 -9.61 -22.48
CA LEU A 49 -13.57 -8.29 -22.51
C LEU A 49 -14.28 -7.32 -23.45
N SER A 50 -14.65 -7.78 -24.67
CA SER A 50 -15.41 -6.98 -25.63
C SER A 50 -16.81 -6.66 -25.12
N THR A 51 -17.47 -7.64 -24.48
CA THR A 51 -18.78 -7.46 -23.85
C THR A 51 -18.74 -6.41 -22.73
N ALA A 52 -17.75 -6.51 -21.83
CA ALA A 52 -17.56 -5.55 -20.75
C ALA A 52 -17.28 -4.12 -21.28
N ALA A 53 -16.45 -4.01 -22.32
CA ALA A 53 -16.14 -2.73 -22.95
C ALA A 53 -17.38 -2.10 -23.61
N LEU A 54 -18.22 -2.89 -24.28
CA LEU A 54 -19.48 -2.43 -24.87
C LEU A 54 -20.45 -1.96 -23.77
N HIS A 55 -20.64 -2.71 -22.71
CA HIS A 55 -21.49 -2.32 -21.58
C HIS A 55 -20.98 -1.02 -20.94
N ARG A 56 -19.67 -0.88 -20.77
CA ARG A 56 -19.07 0.35 -20.26
C ARG A 56 -19.36 1.54 -21.18
N PHE A 57 -19.21 1.38 -22.49
CA PHE A 57 -19.58 2.42 -23.47
C PHE A 57 -21.05 2.81 -23.33
N GLN A 58 -21.96 1.82 -23.28
CA GLN A 58 -23.39 2.04 -23.14
C GLN A 58 -23.75 2.82 -21.87
N THR A 59 -23.10 2.50 -20.76
CA THR A 59 -23.28 3.23 -19.48
C THR A 59 -22.79 4.66 -19.57
N LEU A 60 -21.54 4.86 -20.01
CA LEU A 60 -20.91 6.19 -20.10
C LEU A 60 -21.67 7.11 -21.05
N MET A 61 -22.09 6.57 -22.18
CA MET A 61 -22.80 7.31 -23.22
C MET A 61 -24.31 7.34 -23.01
N LYS A 62 -24.82 6.74 -21.92
CA LYS A 62 -26.26 6.69 -21.59
C LYS A 62 -27.11 6.22 -22.79
N CYS A 63 -26.77 5.04 -23.34
CA CYS A 63 -27.45 4.50 -24.52
C CYS A 63 -28.88 4.02 -24.23
N GLY A 64 -29.18 3.65 -22.97
CA GLY A 64 -30.51 3.11 -22.62
C GLY A 64 -30.81 1.70 -23.19
N GLU A 65 -29.77 0.98 -23.63
CA GLU A 65 -29.83 -0.34 -24.24
C GLU A 65 -28.97 -1.36 -23.48
N PRO A 66 -29.28 -1.65 -22.20
CA PRO A 66 -28.45 -2.54 -21.40
C PRO A 66 -28.49 -3.97 -21.92
N GLY A 67 -27.31 -4.56 -22.16
CA GLY A 67 -27.19 -5.98 -22.54
C GLY A 67 -27.41 -6.30 -24.01
N PHE A 68 -27.70 -5.32 -24.87
CA PHE A 68 -27.84 -5.54 -26.31
C PHE A 68 -27.34 -4.34 -27.13
N LEU A 69 -26.88 -4.62 -28.35
CA LEU A 69 -26.59 -3.62 -29.36
C LEU A 69 -27.90 -3.33 -30.11
N GLY A 70 -28.38 -2.10 -30.02
CA GLY A 70 -29.51 -1.61 -30.77
C GLY A 70 -29.18 -0.32 -31.54
N ALA A 71 -30.17 0.37 -32.04
CA ALA A 71 -30.01 1.56 -32.88
C ALA A 71 -29.30 2.71 -32.16
N VAL A 72 -29.57 2.92 -30.86
CA VAL A 72 -28.96 4.02 -30.07
C VAL A 72 -27.49 3.73 -29.83
N THR A 73 -27.16 2.53 -29.41
CA THR A 73 -25.75 2.13 -29.17
C THR A 73 -24.96 2.17 -30.47
N ALA A 74 -25.50 1.64 -31.57
CA ALA A 74 -24.85 1.63 -32.88
C ALA A 74 -24.58 3.07 -33.37
N LYS A 75 -25.58 3.94 -33.30
CA LYS A 75 -25.42 5.37 -33.66
C LYS A 75 -24.30 6.04 -32.85
N LYS A 76 -24.36 5.90 -31.53
CA LYS A 76 -23.34 6.53 -30.66
C LYS A 76 -21.95 5.92 -30.88
N LEU A 77 -21.81 4.62 -31.14
CA LEU A 77 -20.52 4.01 -31.50
C LEU A 77 -19.95 4.59 -32.79
N ILE A 78 -20.80 4.82 -33.81
CA ILE A 78 -20.38 5.38 -35.11
C ILE A 78 -19.91 6.84 -34.94
N GLU A 79 -20.70 7.63 -34.21
CA GLU A 79 -20.52 9.10 -34.13
C GLU A 79 -19.51 9.56 -33.07
N ALA A 80 -19.34 8.79 -31.97
CA ALA A 80 -18.51 9.20 -30.85
C ALA A 80 -17.04 9.41 -31.21
N LYS A 81 -16.43 10.41 -30.62
CA LYS A 81 -14.99 10.68 -30.65
C LYS A 81 -14.38 10.38 -29.28
N PRO A 82 -13.06 10.14 -29.15
CA PRO A 82 -12.41 9.89 -27.88
C PRO A 82 -12.70 10.94 -26.80
N GLY A 83 -12.85 12.21 -27.21
CA GLY A 83 -13.18 13.31 -26.31
C GLY A 83 -14.62 13.32 -25.77
N ASP A 84 -15.52 12.60 -26.42
CA ASP A 84 -16.94 12.50 -26.01
C ASP A 84 -17.15 11.47 -24.90
N ILE A 85 -16.17 10.59 -24.66
CA ILE A 85 -16.25 9.60 -23.60
C ILE A 85 -16.05 10.29 -22.25
N PRO A 86 -17.07 10.32 -21.38
CA PRO A 86 -16.91 10.91 -20.05
C PRO A 86 -15.81 10.22 -19.30
N LYS A 87 -14.86 10.97 -18.77
CA LYS A 87 -13.87 10.40 -17.85
C LYS A 87 -14.58 9.93 -16.59
N PRO A 88 -14.33 8.69 -16.13
CA PRO A 88 -14.92 8.24 -14.88
C PRO A 88 -14.50 9.18 -13.74
N PRO A 89 -15.42 9.50 -12.81
CA PRO A 89 -15.09 10.37 -11.70
C PRO A 89 -14.12 9.69 -10.74
N LEU A 90 -13.19 10.48 -10.20
CA LEU A 90 -12.48 10.10 -8.99
C LEU A 90 -13.44 10.23 -7.82
N MET A 91 -13.59 9.15 -7.05
CA MET A 91 -14.46 9.11 -5.88
C MET A 91 -13.63 9.00 -4.61
N LEU A 92 -13.85 9.90 -3.67
CA LEU A 92 -13.38 9.78 -2.28
C LEU A 92 -14.50 9.17 -1.45
N LYS A 93 -14.23 8.06 -0.78
CA LYS A 93 -15.12 7.43 0.21
C LYS A 93 -14.51 7.54 1.60
N ILE A 94 -15.34 7.92 2.56
CA ILE A 94 -14.95 8.02 3.97
C ILE A 94 -15.23 6.68 4.65
N MET A 95 -14.18 6.06 5.17
CA MET A 95 -14.20 4.71 5.72
C MET A 95 -14.41 4.67 7.24
N LYS A 96 -14.15 5.79 7.92
CA LYS A 96 -14.41 6.00 9.38
C LYS A 96 -14.78 7.46 9.60
N ASP A 97 -15.50 7.75 10.68
CA ASP A 97 -15.77 9.14 11.09
C ASP A 97 -14.46 9.93 11.13
N THR A 98 -14.45 11.08 10.48
CA THR A 98 -13.23 11.86 10.29
C THR A 98 -13.49 13.36 10.26
N VAL A 99 -12.41 14.11 10.13
CA VAL A 99 -12.45 15.56 10.02
C VAL A 99 -11.68 15.98 8.76
N PHE A 100 -12.35 16.71 7.88
CA PHE A 100 -11.68 17.47 6.84
C PHE A 100 -10.97 18.65 7.48
N LYS A 101 -9.73 18.90 7.11
CA LYS A 101 -8.82 19.88 7.73
C LYS A 101 -8.21 20.77 6.68
N ALA A 102 -8.02 22.04 6.98
CA ALA A 102 -7.36 22.98 6.08
C ALA A 102 -5.85 22.75 5.97
N LYS A 103 -5.25 22.03 6.96
CA LYS A 103 -3.81 21.70 7.03
C LYS A 103 -3.63 20.24 7.45
N PRO A 104 -2.53 19.57 7.09
CA PRO A 104 -2.23 18.19 7.48
C PRO A 104 -1.70 18.10 8.91
N LEU A 105 -2.49 18.58 9.87
CA LEU A 105 -2.21 18.60 11.30
C LEU A 105 -3.26 17.78 12.08
N ALA A 106 -3.00 17.52 13.36
CA ALA A 106 -4.00 16.95 14.25
C ALA A 106 -5.23 17.89 14.33
N ALA A 107 -6.45 17.32 14.37
CA ALA A 107 -7.67 18.12 14.41
C ALA A 107 -7.77 19.01 15.67
N SER A 108 -7.16 18.58 16.79
CA SER A 108 -7.05 19.34 18.03
C SER A 108 -6.18 20.59 17.91
N ALA A 109 -5.26 20.62 16.95
CA ALA A 109 -4.36 21.76 16.70
C ALA A 109 -4.94 22.81 15.76
N LEU A 110 -6.19 22.62 15.29
CA LEU A 110 -6.82 23.50 14.32
C LEU A 110 -8.06 24.19 14.93
N PRO A 111 -8.30 25.48 14.62
CA PRO A 111 -9.53 26.17 14.99
C PRO A 111 -10.75 25.58 14.27
N GLU A 112 -11.95 25.77 14.81
CA GLU A 112 -13.19 25.26 14.23
C GLU A 112 -13.46 25.72 12.79
N ALA A 113 -13.00 26.93 12.44
CA ALA A 113 -13.11 27.44 11.08
C ALA A 113 -12.29 26.66 10.05
N GLU A 114 -11.21 25.98 10.46
CA GLU A 114 -10.29 25.23 9.62
C GLU A 114 -10.58 23.71 9.56
N LYS A 115 -11.71 23.26 10.11
CA LYS A 115 -12.08 21.84 10.13
C LYS A 115 -13.57 21.61 9.95
N GLN A 116 -13.93 20.46 9.37
CA GLN A 116 -15.30 20.04 9.10
C GLN A 116 -15.46 18.55 9.41
N SER A 117 -16.34 18.19 10.33
CA SER A 117 -16.65 16.78 10.61
C SER A 117 -17.36 16.13 9.44
N ILE A 118 -16.93 14.93 9.09
CA ILE A 118 -17.49 14.12 8.00
C ILE A 118 -17.75 12.71 8.54
N PRO A 119 -19.02 12.24 8.51
CA PRO A 119 -19.34 10.88 8.96
C PRO A 119 -18.87 9.81 7.98
N VAL A 120 -18.68 8.61 8.51
CA VAL A 120 -18.40 7.39 7.74
C VAL A 120 -19.46 7.16 6.65
N GLY A 121 -19.03 6.56 5.53
CA GLY A 121 -19.88 6.22 4.38
C GLY A 121 -20.18 7.40 3.44
N LYS A 122 -19.77 8.62 3.76
CA LYS A 122 -19.89 9.74 2.79
C LYS A 122 -18.96 9.54 1.61
N GLU A 123 -19.48 9.87 0.43
CA GLU A 123 -18.75 9.81 -0.84
C GLU A 123 -18.75 11.20 -1.49
N PHE A 124 -17.62 11.54 -2.09
CA PHE A 124 -17.40 12.81 -2.77
C PHE A 124 -16.76 12.59 -4.13
N GLU A 125 -17.27 13.25 -5.16
CA GLU A 125 -16.56 13.36 -6.41
C GLU A 125 -15.42 14.35 -6.24
N ILE A 126 -14.19 13.94 -6.61
CA ILE A 126 -12.99 14.77 -6.49
C ILE A 126 -12.34 15.01 -7.85
N ILE A 127 -11.62 16.12 -7.98
CA ILE A 127 -10.87 16.49 -9.18
C ILE A 127 -9.46 15.88 -9.13
N ALA A 128 -8.87 15.89 -7.91
CA ALA A 128 -7.52 15.43 -7.66
C ALA A 128 -7.35 14.98 -6.22
N PHE A 129 -6.34 14.16 -5.98
CA PHE A 129 -5.87 13.80 -4.64
C PHE A 129 -4.36 13.65 -4.61
N ALA A 130 -3.76 13.83 -3.43
CA ALA A 130 -2.35 13.60 -3.17
C ALA A 130 -2.13 13.12 -1.73
N PRO A 131 -1.47 11.97 -1.50
CA PRO A 131 -1.04 11.56 -0.17
C PRO A 131 0.05 12.51 0.36
N ILE A 132 -0.11 13.00 1.59
CA ILE A 132 0.83 13.94 2.22
C ILE A 132 0.87 13.68 3.73
N ARG A 133 2.01 13.21 4.26
CA ARG A 133 2.28 13.07 5.72
C ARG A 133 1.13 12.39 6.49
N GLY A 134 0.73 11.18 6.10
CA GLY A 134 -0.36 10.44 6.74
C GLY A 134 -1.77 10.99 6.48
N HIS A 135 -1.90 11.96 5.60
CA HIS A 135 -3.16 12.53 5.13
C HIS A 135 -3.31 12.37 3.63
N VAL A 136 -4.52 12.51 3.14
CA VAL A 136 -4.80 12.69 1.71
C VAL A 136 -5.35 14.08 1.51
N ARG A 137 -4.64 14.90 0.73
CA ARG A 137 -5.17 16.17 0.23
C ARG A 137 -6.12 15.88 -0.92
N VAL A 138 -7.33 16.38 -0.86
CA VAL A 138 -8.37 16.18 -1.88
C VAL A 138 -8.89 17.52 -2.37
N ALA A 139 -9.22 17.60 -3.66
CA ALA A 139 -9.94 18.72 -4.25
C ALA A 139 -11.35 18.22 -4.65
N LEU A 140 -12.37 18.69 -3.98
CA LEU A 140 -13.77 18.35 -4.24
C LEU A 140 -14.23 18.97 -5.56
N ARG A 141 -15.05 18.24 -6.35
CA ARG A 141 -15.51 18.73 -7.66
C ARG A 141 -16.61 19.79 -7.55
N SER A 142 -17.64 19.50 -6.79
CA SER A 142 -18.89 20.30 -6.77
C SER A 142 -19.35 20.72 -5.39
N GLN A 143 -18.64 20.31 -4.35
CA GLN A 143 -18.95 20.63 -2.97
C GLN A 143 -17.87 21.50 -2.34
N SER A 144 -18.26 22.37 -1.45
CA SER A 144 -17.35 23.15 -0.63
C SER A 144 -17.87 23.22 0.81
N PHE A 145 -16.95 23.25 1.75
CA PHE A 145 -17.25 23.48 3.16
C PHE A 145 -16.49 24.72 3.60
N LYS A 146 -17.18 25.61 4.34
CA LYS A 146 -16.56 26.84 4.85
C LYS A 146 -15.81 27.65 3.77
N GLY A 147 -16.35 27.65 2.54
CA GLY A 147 -15.77 28.37 1.42
C GLY A 147 -14.57 27.68 0.72
N SER A 148 -14.15 26.49 1.19
CA SER A 148 -13.06 25.73 0.57
C SER A 148 -13.54 24.45 -0.10
N GLY A 149 -13.01 24.15 -1.29
CA GLY A 149 -13.12 22.86 -1.97
C GLY A 149 -11.88 21.96 -1.78
N VAL A 150 -10.85 22.43 -1.06
CA VAL A 150 -9.60 21.68 -0.86
C VAL A 150 -9.42 21.36 0.62
N TRP A 151 -9.25 20.06 0.91
CA TRP A 151 -9.19 19.57 2.27
C TRP A 151 -8.13 18.47 2.45
N TYR A 152 -7.68 18.27 3.69
CA TYR A 152 -6.86 17.15 4.12
C TYR A 152 -7.72 16.22 4.96
N VAL A 153 -7.78 14.96 4.60
CA VAL A 153 -8.42 13.89 5.39
C VAL A 153 -7.34 12.96 5.93
N PHE A 154 -7.54 12.39 7.10
CA PHE A 154 -6.61 11.39 7.63
C PHE A 154 -6.59 10.17 6.72
N GLY A 155 -5.40 9.75 6.30
CA GLY A 155 -5.22 8.76 5.23
C GLY A 155 -5.90 7.43 5.51
N ALA A 156 -5.81 6.91 6.75
CA ALA A 156 -6.46 5.67 7.16
C ALA A 156 -8.02 5.74 7.17
N HIS A 157 -8.59 6.93 7.03
CA HIS A 157 -10.05 7.12 6.96
C HIS A 157 -10.56 7.40 5.55
N ALA A 158 -9.69 7.37 4.55
CA ALA A 158 -9.99 7.74 3.16
C ALA A 158 -9.74 6.58 2.20
N GLN A 159 -10.63 6.43 1.24
CA GLN A 159 -10.44 5.55 0.09
C GLN A 159 -10.72 6.35 -1.18
N VAL A 160 -9.82 6.27 -2.16
CA VAL A 160 -10.02 6.91 -3.47
C VAL A 160 -10.09 5.86 -4.55
N THR A 161 -11.13 5.95 -5.38
CA THR A 161 -11.34 5.04 -6.51
C THR A 161 -11.51 5.81 -7.81
N LEU A 162 -11.13 5.18 -8.92
CA LEU A 162 -11.43 5.61 -10.28
C LEU A 162 -12.13 4.45 -10.99
N ASP A 163 -13.38 4.66 -11.40
CA ASP A 163 -14.16 3.63 -12.09
C ASP A 163 -14.23 2.30 -11.26
N GLY A 164 -14.42 2.43 -9.95
CA GLY A 164 -14.43 1.31 -9.01
C GLY A 164 -13.06 0.71 -8.68
N LYS A 165 -11.99 1.07 -9.41
CA LYS A 165 -10.63 0.62 -9.13
C LYS A 165 -10.03 1.45 -7.99
N LEU A 166 -9.52 0.76 -6.97
CA LEU A 166 -8.84 1.40 -5.84
C LEU A 166 -7.54 2.09 -6.30
N LEU A 167 -7.40 3.37 -5.96
CA LEU A 167 -6.19 4.16 -6.18
C LEU A 167 -5.51 4.57 -4.88
N TYR A 168 -6.29 4.70 -3.79
CA TYR A 168 -5.77 5.00 -2.45
C TYR A 168 -6.67 4.36 -1.37
N PRO A 169 -6.13 3.77 -0.31
CA PRO A 169 -4.67 3.53 -0.19
C PRO A 169 -4.18 2.69 -1.36
N LYS A 170 -2.91 2.87 -1.75
CA LYS A 170 -2.33 2.00 -2.78
C LYS A 170 -2.34 0.58 -2.20
N PRO A 171 -2.95 -0.41 -2.87
CA PRO A 171 -2.89 -1.78 -2.38
C PRO A 171 -1.43 -2.20 -2.24
N ASN A 172 -1.09 -2.78 -1.11
CA ASN A 172 0.23 -3.33 -0.93
C ASN A 172 0.45 -4.45 -1.95
N PRO A 173 1.68 -4.62 -2.44
CA PRO A 173 2.04 -5.82 -3.19
C PRO A 173 1.72 -7.06 -2.36
N PRO A 174 1.30 -8.19 -2.98
CA PRO A 174 1.02 -9.43 -2.22
C PRO A 174 2.25 -9.98 -1.52
N THR A 175 3.45 -9.63 -2.01
CA THR A 175 4.73 -10.03 -1.44
C THR A 175 5.72 -8.87 -1.54
N VAL A 176 6.47 -8.65 -0.48
CA VAL A 176 7.60 -7.70 -0.41
C VAL A 176 8.82 -8.43 0.09
N ARG A 177 9.99 -8.13 -0.46
CA ARG A 177 11.27 -8.62 0.03
C ARG A 177 12.34 -7.55 -0.20
N LEU A 178 12.78 -6.91 0.89
CA LEU A 178 13.79 -5.86 0.86
C LEU A 178 15.19 -6.47 0.86
N GLY A 179 16.12 -5.87 0.13
CA GLY A 179 17.52 -6.28 0.08
C GLY A 179 18.33 -5.80 1.29
N VAL A 180 17.81 -6.00 2.51
CA VAL A 180 18.53 -5.64 3.73
C VAL A 180 19.74 -6.56 3.89
N PRO A 181 20.96 -6.03 4.14
CA PRO A 181 22.13 -6.86 4.38
C PRO A 181 21.98 -7.61 5.72
N TYR A 182 22.17 -8.92 5.70
CA TYR A 182 22.15 -9.73 6.91
C TYR A 182 23.44 -9.58 7.70
N ARG A 183 23.32 -9.54 9.04
CA ARG A 183 24.42 -9.58 10.01
C ARG A 183 24.08 -10.56 11.11
N SER A 184 25.08 -11.39 11.48
CA SER A 184 24.97 -12.27 12.65
C SER A 184 25.48 -11.52 13.88
N GLN A 185 24.79 -11.69 15.02
CA GLN A 185 25.33 -11.18 16.28
C GLN A 185 26.44 -12.07 16.84
N MET A 186 26.57 -13.30 16.32
CA MET A 186 27.50 -14.30 16.84
C MET A 186 28.96 -13.99 16.56
N ASP A 187 29.24 -13.11 15.57
CA ASP A 187 30.56 -12.64 15.24
C ASP A 187 30.88 -11.23 15.79
N ASN A 188 29.97 -10.65 16.60
CA ASN A 188 30.22 -9.37 17.27
C ASN A 188 31.35 -9.48 18.27
N PHE A 189 32.19 -8.47 18.33
CA PHE A 189 33.24 -8.40 19.33
C PHE A 189 32.67 -8.21 20.73
N TYR A 190 31.59 -7.41 20.85
CA TYR A 190 30.92 -7.15 22.12
C TYR A 190 29.66 -7.99 22.28
N ASN A 191 29.61 -8.82 23.32
CA ASN A 191 28.42 -9.53 23.78
C ASN A 191 27.66 -10.29 22.67
N PRO A 192 28.31 -11.24 21.97
CA PRO A 192 27.69 -11.94 20.83
C PRO A 192 26.37 -12.66 21.16
N THR A 193 26.14 -13.05 22.41
CA THR A 193 24.89 -13.72 22.85
C THR A 193 23.79 -12.74 23.28
N GLY A 194 24.04 -11.44 23.34
CA GLY A 194 23.10 -10.42 23.82
C GLY A 194 23.11 -9.11 23.05
N ALA A 195 23.59 -9.14 21.78
CA ALA A 195 23.71 -7.94 20.94
C ALA A 195 22.67 -7.89 19.81
N CYS A 196 21.58 -8.68 19.89
CA CYS A 196 20.53 -8.70 18.86
C CYS A 196 19.99 -7.30 18.52
N ASN A 197 19.89 -6.43 19.51
CA ASN A 197 19.41 -5.06 19.37
C ASN A 197 20.27 -4.22 18.42
N VAL A 198 21.55 -4.02 18.74
CA VAL A 198 22.46 -3.21 17.91
C VAL A 198 22.75 -3.87 16.56
N THR A 199 22.75 -5.20 16.48
CA THR A 199 22.90 -5.93 15.22
C THR A 199 21.69 -5.70 14.30
N SER A 200 20.47 -5.74 14.84
CA SER A 200 19.26 -5.41 14.10
C SER A 200 19.23 -3.96 13.62
N LEU A 201 19.63 -3.02 14.49
CA LEU A 201 19.75 -1.61 14.08
C LEU A 201 20.81 -1.42 12.99
N ALA A 202 21.97 -2.10 13.10
CA ALA A 202 23.04 -2.00 12.11
C ALA A 202 22.56 -2.48 10.72
N MET A 203 21.80 -3.56 10.63
CA MET A 203 21.20 -4.05 9.38
C MET A 203 20.28 -2.99 8.74
N CYS A 204 19.40 -2.37 9.53
CA CYS A 204 18.50 -1.32 9.07
C CYS A 204 19.26 -0.07 8.60
N LEU A 205 20.21 0.43 9.40
CA LEU A 205 20.97 1.63 9.09
C LEU A 205 21.86 1.43 7.84
N ASP A 206 22.44 0.24 7.66
CA ASP A 206 23.24 -0.10 6.49
C ASP A 206 22.37 -0.12 5.22
N PHE A 207 21.21 -0.76 5.28
CA PHE A 207 20.23 -0.74 4.18
C PHE A 207 19.82 0.67 3.79
N LEU A 208 19.59 1.54 4.76
CA LEU A 208 19.23 2.95 4.58
C LEU A 208 20.41 3.82 4.18
N ARG A 209 21.61 3.21 4.02
CA ARG A 209 22.87 3.91 3.67
C ARG A 209 23.20 5.04 4.65
N VAL A 210 22.93 4.82 5.91
CA VAL A 210 23.34 5.73 6.97
C VAL A 210 24.85 5.63 7.16
N PRO A 211 25.61 6.75 7.12
CA PRO A 211 27.07 6.69 7.22
C PRO A 211 27.51 6.27 8.62
N ARG A 212 28.45 5.35 8.66
CA ARG A 212 29.16 4.96 9.87
C ARG A 212 30.06 6.11 10.34
N ARG A 213 30.29 6.19 11.63
CA ARG A 213 31.25 7.16 12.25
C ARG A 213 32.68 6.63 12.28
N LYS A 214 32.83 5.28 12.39
CA LYS A 214 34.11 4.61 12.32
C LYS A 214 34.36 4.03 10.93
N ARG A 215 35.64 4.05 10.51
CA ARG A 215 36.05 3.51 9.21
C ARG A 215 36.38 2.01 9.24
N THR A 216 36.56 1.44 10.44
CA THR A 216 37.01 0.06 10.66
C THR A 216 36.11 -0.63 11.69
N GLY A 217 36.18 -1.94 11.76
CA GLY A 217 35.34 -2.76 12.66
C GLY A 217 33.94 -3.02 12.11
N GLN A 218 33.11 -3.68 12.88
CA GLN A 218 31.71 -3.97 12.53
C GLN A 218 30.82 -2.78 12.90
N PHE A 219 29.68 -2.61 12.21
CA PHE A 219 28.78 -1.48 12.49
C PHE A 219 28.02 -1.69 13.79
N GLU A 220 27.61 -2.90 14.07
CA GLU A 220 26.96 -3.31 15.31
C GLU A 220 27.84 -3.07 16.54
N ASP A 221 29.14 -3.33 16.45
CA ASP A 221 30.09 -3.02 17.52
C ASP A 221 30.26 -1.51 17.73
N GLU A 222 30.26 -0.75 16.64
CA GLU A 222 30.26 0.71 16.71
C GLU A 222 29.02 1.24 17.44
N LEU A 223 27.82 0.69 17.13
CA LEU A 223 26.58 1.08 17.81
C LEU A 223 26.58 0.65 19.27
N TYR A 224 27.16 -0.51 19.58
CA TYR A 224 27.31 -0.99 20.94
C TYR A 224 28.15 -0.02 21.79
N GLU A 225 29.34 0.35 21.32
CA GLU A 225 30.20 1.31 21.98
C GLU A 225 29.54 2.69 22.10
N TYR A 226 28.80 3.10 21.06
CA TYR A 226 28.07 4.35 21.08
C TYR A 226 27.00 4.38 22.17
N ALA A 227 26.24 3.30 22.33
CA ALA A 227 25.24 3.16 23.38
C ALA A 227 25.89 3.33 24.76
N ILE A 228 27.04 2.64 25.02
CA ILE A 228 27.78 2.76 26.29
C ILE A 228 28.26 4.21 26.51
N ALA A 229 28.87 4.81 25.49
CA ALA A 229 29.42 6.16 25.60
C ALA A 229 28.34 7.23 25.88
N LYS A 230 27.11 6.99 25.44
CA LYS A 230 25.95 7.87 25.68
C LYS A 230 25.17 7.53 26.95
N GLY A 231 25.47 6.42 27.61
CA GLY A 231 24.68 5.93 28.74
C GLY A 231 23.31 5.44 28.34
N TYR A 232 23.14 5.00 27.08
CA TYR A 232 21.89 4.45 26.57
C TYR A 232 21.79 2.97 26.92
N SER A 233 20.61 2.56 27.39
CA SER A 233 20.30 1.16 27.65
C SER A 233 19.95 0.46 26.34
N ARG A 234 20.67 -0.60 26.00
CA ARG A 234 20.32 -1.45 24.85
C ARG A 234 19.08 -2.32 25.08
N TRP A 235 18.54 -2.31 26.28
CA TRP A 235 17.31 -3.00 26.67
C TRP A 235 16.08 -2.08 26.67
N ASP A 236 16.28 -0.76 26.56
CA ASP A 236 15.19 0.20 26.45
C ASP A 236 14.94 0.55 24.98
N PRO A 237 13.75 0.22 24.43
CA PRO A 237 13.42 0.54 23.04
C PRO A 237 13.51 2.03 22.71
N ASN A 238 13.22 2.91 23.67
CA ASN A 238 13.33 4.35 23.43
C ASN A 238 14.79 4.78 23.29
N ASP A 239 15.72 4.14 24.01
CA ASP A 239 17.15 4.39 23.87
C ASP A 239 17.69 3.82 22.55
N LEU A 240 17.19 2.66 22.11
CA LEU A 240 17.47 2.13 20.77
C LEU A 240 17.03 3.12 19.69
N ALA A 241 15.82 3.67 19.81
CA ALA A 241 15.34 4.70 18.89
C ALA A 241 16.17 5.99 18.92
N LYS A 242 16.75 6.37 20.08
CA LYS A 242 17.70 7.50 20.16
C LYS A 242 18.99 7.20 19.38
N ILE A 243 19.52 5.98 19.47
CA ILE A 243 20.72 5.59 18.69
C ILE A 243 20.46 5.80 17.20
N VAL A 244 19.33 5.31 16.69
CA VAL A 244 18.96 5.47 15.28
C VAL A 244 18.88 6.94 14.87
N ARG A 245 18.21 7.77 15.68
CA ARG A 245 18.08 9.21 15.42
C ARG A 245 19.42 9.95 15.50
N ASP A 246 20.27 9.59 16.44
CA ASP A 246 21.59 10.19 16.59
C ASP A 246 22.52 9.88 15.39
N TYR A 247 22.26 8.79 14.67
CA TYR A 247 22.93 8.45 13.41
C TYR A 247 22.29 9.10 12.18
N GLY A 248 21.22 9.91 12.37
CA GLY A 248 20.61 10.70 11.31
C GLY A 248 19.50 9.97 10.51
N ALA A 249 19.02 8.84 11.00
CA ALA A 249 17.80 8.18 10.52
C ALA A 249 16.61 8.58 11.40
N GLN A 250 15.40 8.09 11.04
CA GLN A 250 14.21 8.25 11.82
C GLN A 250 13.85 6.91 12.44
N ASP A 251 13.34 6.91 13.66
CA ASP A 251 12.80 5.75 14.32
C ASP A 251 11.55 6.16 15.10
N TYR A 252 10.44 5.53 14.74
CA TYR A 252 9.19 5.61 15.47
C TYR A 252 8.93 4.29 16.17
N PHE A 253 9.20 4.26 17.48
CA PHE A 253 8.89 3.10 18.32
C PHE A 253 7.46 3.17 18.82
N THR A 254 6.74 2.05 18.79
CA THR A 254 5.41 1.88 19.40
C THR A 254 5.25 0.47 19.97
N GLU A 255 4.47 0.36 21.05
CA GLU A 255 4.08 -0.92 21.66
C GLU A 255 2.76 -1.48 21.08
N ASN A 256 2.07 -0.70 20.24
CA ASN A 256 0.72 -0.98 19.80
C ASN A 256 0.60 -1.01 18.26
N ALA A 257 1.62 -1.55 17.58
CA ALA A 257 1.55 -1.74 16.15
C ALA A 257 0.59 -2.88 15.77
N LEU A 258 0.11 -2.86 14.54
CA LEU A 258 -0.62 -3.97 13.92
C LEU A 258 0.29 -4.67 12.90
N ILE A 259 -0.03 -5.91 12.55
CA ILE A 259 0.65 -6.62 11.45
C ILE A 259 0.54 -5.83 10.16
N ASP A 260 -0.64 -5.27 9.87
CA ASP A 260 -0.89 -4.45 8.68
C ASP A 260 -0.01 -3.18 8.65
N ASP A 261 0.26 -2.55 9.82
CA ASP A 261 1.15 -1.38 9.87
C ASP A 261 2.58 -1.76 9.44
N VAL A 262 3.05 -2.95 9.83
CA VAL A 262 4.37 -3.46 9.43
C VAL A 262 4.38 -3.81 7.94
N GLN A 263 3.32 -4.40 7.39
CA GLN A 263 3.19 -4.66 5.96
C GLN A 263 3.20 -3.36 5.15
N ASP A 264 2.44 -2.34 5.56
CA ASP A 264 2.41 -1.02 4.93
C ASP A 264 3.80 -0.36 4.93
N TRP A 265 4.52 -0.50 6.05
CA TRP A 265 5.87 0.03 6.20
C TRP A 265 6.86 -0.63 5.24
N LEU A 266 6.84 -1.96 5.18
CA LEU A 266 7.66 -2.74 4.25
C LEU A 266 7.32 -2.45 2.79
N ALA A 267 6.02 -2.31 2.48
CA ALA A 267 5.55 -1.95 1.14
C ALA A 267 6.00 -0.53 0.72
N SER A 268 6.27 0.34 1.69
CA SER A 268 6.86 1.66 1.44
C SER A 268 8.38 1.63 1.20
N GLY A 269 9.01 0.45 1.31
CA GLY A 269 10.44 0.24 1.06
C GLY A 269 11.33 0.39 2.30
N ASN A 270 10.77 0.38 3.51
CA ASN A 270 11.52 0.55 4.75
C ASN A 270 11.49 -0.72 5.61
N PRO A 271 12.59 -1.11 6.28
CA PRO A 271 12.63 -2.23 7.21
C PRO A 271 11.98 -1.85 8.55
N ALA A 272 11.54 -2.87 9.28
CA ALA A 272 11.08 -2.72 10.66
C ALA A 272 11.86 -3.64 11.59
N VAL A 273 11.93 -3.28 12.88
CA VAL A 273 12.51 -4.15 13.92
C VAL A 273 11.41 -4.51 14.90
N ILE A 274 11.22 -5.80 15.16
CA ILE A 274 10.20 -6.32 16.07
C ILE A 274 10.82 -6.98 17.27
N HIS A 275 10.14 -6.86 18.40
CA HIS A 275 10.50 -7.51 19.66
C HIS A 275 9.64 -8.74 19.87
N GLY A 276 10.22 -9.78 20.47
CA GLY A 276 9.47 -10.99 20.79
C GLY A 276 10.17 -11.86 21.84
N TYR A 277 9.41 -12.78 22.39
CA TYR A 277 9.89 -13.79 23.33
C TYR A 277 10.35 -15.06 22.58
N PHE A 278 11.24 -14.89 21.59
CA PHE A 278 11.94 -15.99 20.92
C PHE A 278 12.93 -16.68 21.87
N THR A 279 13.39 -15.95 22.88
CA THR A 279 14.13 -16.48 24.04
C THR A 279 13.41 -16.09 25.32
N SER A 280 13.74 -16.73 26.45
CA SER A 280 13.17 -16.39 27.76
C SER A 280 13.49 -14.98 28.24
N PHE A 281 14.50 -14.33 27.65
CA PHE A 281 14.95 -12.97 28.00
C PHE A 281 14.47 -11.90 26.98
N GLY A 282 13.68 -12.31 26.00
CA GLY A 282 13.33 -11.46 24.85
C GLY A 282 14.38 -11.53 23.74
N HIS A 283 14.00 -11.13 22.54
CA HIS A 283 14.86 -11.07 21.37
C HIS A 283 14.30 -10.05 20.35
N ILE A 284 15.16 -9.60 19.46
CA ILE A 284 14.82 -8.59 18.46
C ILE A 284 15.30 -9.08 17.10
N VAL A 285 14.39 -9.02 16.10
CA VAL A 285 14.68 -9.41 14.73
C VAL A 285 14.28 -8.30 13.76
N VAL A 286 14.90 -8.28 12.58
CA VAL A 286 14.56 -7.33 11.51
C VAL A 286 13.54 -7.96 10.57
N VAL A 287 12.41 -7.29 10.37
CA VAL A 287 11.45 -7.67 9.33
C VAL A 287 11.87 -7.02 8.02
N VAL A 288 12.12 -7.86 7.02
CA VAL A 288 12.65 -7.46 5.71
C VAL A 288 11.69 -7.74 4.56
N GLY A 289 10.52 -8.28 4.86
CA GLY A 289 9.49 -8.56 3.86
C GLY A 289 8.30 -9.30 4.44
N TYR A 290 7.34 -9.59 3.58
CA TYR A 290 6.15 -10.37 3.92
C TYR A 290 5.55 -11.04 2.68
N ASP A 291 4.71 -12.03 2.93
CA ASP A 291 3.73 -12.60 2.00
C ASP A 291 2.38 -12.80 2.72
N ASP A 292 1.49 -13.61 2.18
CA ASP A 292 0.18 -13.90 2.76
C ASP A 292 0.24 -14.83 3.99
N GLU A 293 1.35 -15.53 4.22
CA GLU A 293 1.53 -16.48 5.32
C GLU A 293 2.35 -15.92 6.49
N GLY A 294 3.27 -14.95 6.26
CA GLY A 294 4.18 -14.49 7.30
C GLY A 294 5.09 -13.34 6.92
N PHE A 295 6.05 -13.10 7.81
CA PHE A 295 7.14 -12.16 7.58
C PHE A 295 8.42 -12.88 7.16
N PHE A 296 9.16 -12.31 6.21
CA PHE A 296 10.57 -12.60 6.01
C PHE A 296 11.38 -11.80 7.02
N VAL A 297 12.21 -12.49 7.80
CA VAL A 297 13.01 -11.84 8.84
C VAL A 297 14.50 -12.10 8.67
N HIS A 298 15.31 -11.18 9.16
CA HIS A 298 16.71 -11.41 9.51
C HIS A 298 16.81 -11.56 11.01
N ASP A 299 17.11 -12.78 11.45
CA ASP A 299 17.34 -13.09 12.84
C ASP A 299 18.84 -13.11 13.13
N PRO A 300 19.36 -12.15 13.88
CA PRO A 300 20.80 -12.03 14.12
C PRO A 300 21.38 -13.18 14.95
N TYR A 301 20.52 -13.96 15.64
CA TYR A 301 20.96 -15.08 16.50
C TYR A 301 20.99 -16.44 15.81
N GLY A 302 20.56 -16.52 14.55
CA GLY A 302 20.47 -17.75 13.77
C GLY A 302 19.02 -18.14 13.47
N GLU A 303 18.74 -19.45 13.36
CA GLU A 303 17.39 -19.94 13.07
C GLU A 303 16.68 -20.39 14.34
N TRP A 304 15.47 -19.89 14.56
CA TRP A 304 14.65 -20.24 15.71
C TRP A 304 13.78 -21.49 15.46
N PHE A 305 13.76 -22.38 16.43
CA PHE A 305 12.89 -23.54 16.51
C PHE A 305 12.19 -23.59 17.88
N GLU A 306 11.13 -24.36 18.02
CA GLU A 306 10.46 -24.54 19.34
C GLU A 306 11.38 -25.17 20.40
N SER A 307 12.40 -25.89 19.97
CA SER A 307 13.42 -26.50 20.83
C SER A 307 14.57 -25.55 21.19
N GLY A 308 14.62 -24.37 20.64
CA GLY A 308 15.68 -23.39 20.82
C GLY A 308 16.28 -22.89 19.51
N TYR A 309 17.42 -22.20 19.57
CA TYR A 309 18.11 -21.65 18.42
C TYR A 309 19.19 -22.60 17.87
N ASP A 310 19.27 -22.69 16.55
CA ASP A 310 20.51 -23.07 15.87
C ASP A 310 21.30 -21.81 15.52
N THR A 311 22.28 -21.49 16.37
CA THR A 311 23.11 -20.28 16.21
C THR A 311 24.19 -20.41 15.12
N ASN A 312 24.38 -21.63 14.56
CA ASN A 312 25.27 -21.87 13.43
C ASN A 312 24.53 -21.75 12.08
N ALA A 313 23.20 -21.81 12.09
CA ALA A 313 22.40 -21.59 10.91
C ALA A 313 22.37 -20.09 10.54
N SER A 314 22.24 -19.81 9.25
CA SER A 314 22.02 -18.44 8.81
C SER A 314 20.63 -17.97 9.18
N GLY A 315 20.51 -16.85 9.88
CA GLY A 315 19.25 -16.21 10.18
C GLY A 315 18.74 -15.29 9.06
N ALA A 316 19.31 -15.39 7.85
CA ALA A 316 18.93 -14.51 6.73
C ALA A 316 17.63 -14.98 6.05
N TYR A 317 16.68 -14.09 5.89
CA TYR A 317 15.42 -14.32 5.17
C TYR A 317 14.63 -15.51 5.66
N LEU A 318 14.63 -15.81 6.95
CA LEU A 318 13.79 -16.83 7.54
C LEU A 318 12.32 -16.42 7.40
N HIS A 319 11.44 -17.40 7.16
CA HIS A 319 10.01 -17.17 7.05
C HIS A 319 9.32 -17.49 8.38
N TYR A 320 8.90 -16.44 9.10
CA TYR A 320 8.20 -16.54 10.38
C TYR A 320 6.71 -16.29 10.17
N SER A 321 5.91 -17.36 10.29
CA SER A 321 4.47 -17.28 10.06
C SER A 321 3.78 -16.26 10.97
N TYR A 322 2.68 -15.63 10.50
CA TYR A 322 1.88 -14.73 11.34
C TYR A 322 1.36 -15.40 12.61
N ARG A 323 1.16 -16.73 12.59
CA ARG A 323 0.82 -17.49 13.81
C ARG A 323 1.96 -17.47 14.81
N LEU A 324 3.19 -17.66 14.37
CA LEU A 324 4.39 -17.58 15.23
C LEU A 324 4.54 -16.15 15.78
N ILE A 325 4.48 -15.14 14.92
CA ILE A 325 4.59 -13.74 15.32
C ILE A 325 3.56 -13.38 16.40
N ARG A 326 2.28 -13.73 16.20
CA ARG A 326 1.25 -13.47 17.22
C ARG A 326 1.56 -14.16 18.55
N ARG A 327 2.09 -15.38 18.51
CA ARG A 327 2.41 -16.15 19.72
C ARG A 327 3.58 -15.54 20.49
N VAL A 328 4.66 -15.16 19.82
CA VAL A 328 5.92 -14.77 20.47
C VAL A 328 6.12 -13.26 20.59
N CYS A 329 5.54 -12.47 19.67
CA CYS A 329 5.69 -11.01 19.68
C CYS A 329 4.47 -10.27 20.24
N MET A 330 3.32 -10.97 20.43
CA MET A 330 2.07 -10.34 20.87
C MET A 330 1.37 -11.13 22.00
N PRO A 331 2.08 -11.70 22.98
CA PRO A 331 1.47 -12.59 23.99
C PRO A 331 0.53 -11.84 24.94
N ASP A 332 0.73 -10.54 25.12
CA ASP A 332 -0.07 -9.63 25.95
C ASP A 332 -0.99 -8.71 25.11
N GLY A 333 -1.10 -8.98 23.80
CA GLY A 333 -1.88 -8.17 22.87
C GLY A 333 -1.17 -6.91 22.38
N LYS A 334 0.06 -6.64 22.84
CA LYS A 334 0.90 -5.55 22.36
C LYS A 334 1.87 -6.05 21.30
N PHE A 335 2.15 -5.22 20.30
CA PHE A 335 3.17 -5.50 19.30
C PHE A 335 4.20 -4.38 19.28
N TRP A 336 5.39 -4.67 19.74
CA TRP A 336 6.49 -3.72 19.90
C TRP A 336 7.30 -3.65 18.62
N VAL A 337 7.27 -2.50 17.97
CA VAL A 337 7.87 -2.30 16.65
C VAL A 337 8.63 -0.97 16.58
N HIS A 338 9.83 -1.01 16.01
CA HIS A 338 10.56 0.14 15.51
C HIS A 338 10.32 0.29 14.02
N PHE A 339 9.77 1.39 13.60
CA PHE A 339 9.59 1.78 12.20
C PHE A 339 10.74 2.70 11.80
N ILE A 340 11.74 2.13 11.09
CA ILE A 340 13.00 2.81 10.80
C ILE A 340 13.03 3.28 9.35
N SER A 341 13.35 4.57 9.12
CA SER A 341 13.47 5.18 7.80
C SER A 341 14.56 6.26 7.76
N ARG A 342 14.82 6.78 6.58
CA ARG A 342 15.77 7.88 6.40
C ARG A 342 15.07 9.21 6.14
#